data_516e23d9efba8b5eede7264e2901551b
#
_entry.id   516e23d9efba8b5eede7264e2901551b
#
_cell.length_a   1.000
_cell.length_b   1.000
_cell.length_c   1.000
_cell.angle_alpha   90.00
_cell.angle_beta   90.00
_cell.angle_gamma   90.00
#
_symmetry.space_group_name_H-M   'P 1'
#
loop_
_entity.id
_entity.type
_entity.pdbx_description
1 polymer ?
#
loop_
_entity_poly.entity_id
_entity_poly.type
_entity_poly.pdbx_seq_one_letter_code
_entity_poly.pdbx_strand_id
1 'polypeptide(L)'
;GKDETRHFGEQAKKYEEEKILAIRKAEDPYVRWARNVVESYVMNKTVPALPSKLPESMLKNRAGVFVSIKKDGQLRGCIGTFQPTTDNIALEIRNNAISASTRDPRFSPIINIELPKLIYSVDILGEVTPATYEELDPQKYGVIVKHHEKRGLLLPRLDGVDTVSEQIEIAARKAGIYDDEDIELFKFEVVRHY
;
A
#
# COMPACT_ATOMS: atom_id res chain seq x y z
N GLY A 1 6.60 26.96 32.28
CA GLY A 1 8.06 27.04 32.18
C GLY A 1 8.64 25.92 31.31
N LYS A 2 9.93 25.87 31.14
CA LYS A 2 10.61 24.84 30.30
C LYS A 2 10.30 23.42 30.75
N ASP A 3 10.13 23.19 32.05
CA ASP A 3 9.86 21.86 32.60
C ASP A 3 8.44 21.36 32.26
N GLU A 4 7.46 22.24 32.26
CA GLU A 4 6.09 21.90 31.89
C GLU A 4 5.98 21.54 30.40
N THR A 5 6.65 22.30 29.54
CA THR A 5 6.69 22.04 28.10
C THR A 5 7.38 20.70 27.81
N ARG A 6 8.47 20.39 28.51
CA ARG A 6 9.19 19.13 28.37
C ARG A 6 8.33 17.94 28.79
N HIS A 7 7.65 18.05 29.94
CA HIS A 7 6.77 17.01 30.45
C HIS A 7 5.61 16.74 29.49
N PHE A 8 5.01 17.78 28.93
CA PHE A 8 3.93 17.66 27.96
C PHE A 8 4.42 16.97 26.66
N GLY A 9 5.62 17.29 26.18
CA GLY A 9 6.21 16.64 25.01
C GLY A 9 6.52 15.16 25.23
N GLU A 10 7.00 14.80 26.43
CA GLU A 10 7.25 13.40 26.80
C GLU A 10 5.94 12.60 26.87
N GLN A 11 4.86 13.17 27.40
CA GLN A 11 3.54 12.54 27.44
C GLN A 11 2.96 12.33 26.02
N ALA A 12 3.10 13.31 25.13
CA ALA A 12 2.64 13.20 23.76
C ALA A 12 3.39 12.09 23.01
N LYS A 13 4.71 11.99 23.18
CA LYS A 13 5.53 10.93 22.59
C LYS A 13 5.11 9.55 23.09
N LYS A 14 4.90 9.40 24.39
CA LYS A 14 4.45 8.15 24.99
C LYS A 14 3.07 7.73 24.45
N TYR A 15 2.16 8.67 24.30
CA TYR A 15 0.84 8.43 23.74
C TYR A 15 0.94 7.89 22.31
N GLU A 16 1.79 8.50 21.47
CA GLU A 16 2.01 8.05 20.09
C GLU A 16 2.61 6.65 20.03
N GLU A 17 3.60 6.35 20.89
CA GLU A 17 4.21 5.02 21.00
C GLU A 17 3.18 3.96 21.40
N GLU A 18 2.34 4.27 22.36
CA GLU A 18 1.28 3.35 22.83
C GLU A 18 0.23 3.12 21.74
N LYS A 19 -0.13 4.16 20.99
CA LYS A 19 -1.04 4.08 19.86
C LYS A 19 -0.52 3.15 18.77
N ILE A 20 0.74 3.29 18.39
CA ILE A 20 1.38 2.44 17.38
C ILE A 20 1.42 0.98 17.85
N LEU A 21 1.79 0.74 19.11
CA LEU A 21 1.80 -0.61 19.67
C LEU A 21 0.41 -1.25 19.67
N ALA A 22 -0.64 -0.47 19.95
CA ALA A 22 -2.01 -0.95 19.89
C ALA A 22 -2.42 -1.32 18.47
N ILE A 23 -2.08 -0.50 17.49
CA ILE A 23 -2.32 -0.78 16.07
C ILE A 23 -1.62 -2.07 15.65
N ARG A 24 -0.34 -2.25 16.03
CA ARG A 24 0.45 -3.44 15.70
C ARG A 24 -0.13 -4.70 16.35
N LYS A 25 -0.66 -4.59 17.54
CA LYS A 25 -1.30 -5.71 18.23
C LYS A 25 -2.55 -6.20 17.50
N ALA A 26 -3.25 -5.28 16.81
CA ALA A 26 -4.46 -5.56 16.04
C ALA A 26 -4.18 -5.92 14.58
N GLU A 27 -2.92 -5.87 14.11
CA GLU A 27 -2.56 -6.24 12.74
C GLU A 27 -3.02 -7.65 12.41
N ASP A 28 -3.59 -7.82 11.22
CA ASP A 28 -3.88 -9.17 10.73
C ASP A 28 -2.59 -9.82 10.16
N PRO A 29 -2.63 -11.12 9.80
CA PRO A 29 -1.43 -11.82 9.30
C PRO A 29 -0.83 -11.23 8.03
N TYR A 30 -1.62 -10.64 7.13
CA TYR A 30 -1.13 -10.00 5.91
C TYR A 30 -0.23 -8.80 6.26
N VAL A 31 -0.71 -7.95 7.15
CA VAL A 31 -0.01 -6.73 7.57
C VAL A 31 1.20 -7.06 8.42
N ARG A 32 1.06 -7.99 9.36
CA ARG A 32 2.17 -8.44 10.21
C ARG A 32 3.32 -9.00 9.39
N TRP A 33 3.01 -9.78 8.37
CA TRP A 33 4.03 -10.31 7.45
C TRP A 33 4.75 -9.18 6.72
N ALA A 34 4.01 -8.22 6.15
CA ALA A 34 4.61 -7.06 5.48
C ALA A 34 5.55 -6.30 6.43
N ARG A 35 5.13 -6.03 7.67
CA ARG A 35 5.95 -5.36 8.67
C ARG A 35 7.22 -6.15 8.98
N ASN A 36 7.10 -7.45 9.21
CA ASN A 36 8.25 -8.31 9.50
C ASN A 36 9.27 -8.29 8.35
N VAL A 37 8.81 -8.29 7.12
CA VAL A 37 9.68 -8.21 5.93
C VAL A 37 10.42 -6.87 5.92
N VAL A 38 9.71 -5.76 6.12
CA VAL A 38 10.34 -4.43 6.11
C VAL A 38 11.37 -4.31 7.24
N GLU A 39 11.03 -4.73 8.44
CA GLU A 39 11.95 -4.68 9.58
C GLU A 39 13.21 -5.50 9.34
N SER A 40 13.07 -6.74 8.86
CA SER A 40 14.23 -7.60 8.54
C SER A 40 15.11 -7.01 7.45
N TYR A 41 14.51 -6.51 6.40
CA TYR A 41 15.25 -5.97 5.27
C TYR A 41 15.94 -4.65 5.62
N VAL A 42 15.26 -3.75 6.32
CA VAL A 42 15.84 -2.45 6.69
C VAL A 42 16.95 -2.62 7.72
N MET A 43 16.74 -3.45 8.74
CA MET A 43 17.73 -3.66 9.80
C MET A 43 18.95 -4.46 9.34
N ASN A 44 18.76 -5.54 8.59
CA ASN A 44 19.79 -6.53 8.33
C ASN A 44 20.02 -6.82 6.84
N LYS A 45 19.30 -6.19 5.93
CA LYS A 45 19.27 -6.51 4.50
C LYS A 45 18.91 -7.98 4.25
N THR A 46 18.16 -8.58 5.17
CA THR A 46 17.74 -9.96 5.09
C THR A 46 16.34 -10.05 4.48
N VAL A 47 16.20 -10.90 3.46
CA VAL A 47 14.90 -11.26 2.89
C VAL A 47 14.40 -12.49 3.65
N PRO A 48 13.39 -12.34 4.54
CA PRO A 48 12.98 -13.46 5.37
C PRO A 48 12.27 -14.55 4.57
N ALA A 49 12.48 -15.80 4.95
CA ALA A 49 11.73 -16.93 4.41
C ALA A 49 10.27 -16.86 4.89
N LEU A 50 9.36 -17.48 4.14
CA LEU A 50 7.95 -17.53 4.53
C LEU A 50 7.79 -18.28 5.85
N PRO A 51 7.04 -17.70 6.82
CA PRO A 51 6.69 -18.43 8.03
C PRO A 51 5.82 -19.65 7.74
N SER A 52 5.95 -20.68 8.56
CA SER A 52 5.18 -21.93 8.38
C SER A 52 3.69 -21.81 8.71
N LYS A 53 3.31 -20.76 9.43
CA LYS A 53 1.94 -20.58 9.96
C LYS A 53 1.14 -19.44 9.32
N LEU A 54 1.46 -19.08 8.10
CA LEU A 54 0.66 -18.07 7.39
C LEU A 54 -0.69 -18.67 6.97
N PRO A 55 -1.75 -17.84 6.86
CA PRO A 55 -3.04 -18.29 6.35
C PRO A 55 -2.90 -19.00 5.01
N GLU A 56 -3.69 -20.03 4.83
CA GLU A 56 -3.69 -20.83 3.59
C GLU A 56 -3.95 -19.96 2.36
N SER A 57 -4.84 -18.96 2.47
CA SER A 57 -5.13 -18.03 1.38
C SER A 57 -3.88 -17.28 0.89
N MET A 58 -2.96 -16.95 1.80
CA MET A 58 -1.70 -16.29 1.45
C MET A 58 -0.72 -17.21 0.75
N LEU A 59 -0.79 -18.51 1.01
CA LEU A 59 0.15 -19.50 0.50
C LEU A 59 -0.33 -20.13 -0.81
N LYS A 60 -1.63 -20.19 -1.04
CA LYS A 60 -2.24 -20.86 -2.20
C LYS A 60 -2.76 -19.92 -3.27
N ASN A 61 -3.23 -18.73 -2.90
CA ASN A 61 -3.81 -17.80 -3.86
C ASN A 61 -2.76 -16.86 -4.43
N ARG A 62 -3.02 -16.40 -5.65
CA ARG A 62 -2.21 -15.41 -6.36
C ARG A 62 -3.06 -14.15 -6.56
N ALA A 63 -2.47 -12.99 -6.37
CA ALA A 63 -3.13 -11.71 -6.61
C ALA A 63 -2.10 -10.60 -6.76
N GLY A 64 -2.50 -9.49 -7.37
CA GLY A 64 -1.77 -8.24 -7.24
C GLY A 64 -1.89 -7.73 -5.81
N VAL A 65 -0.85 -7.08 -5.31
CA VAL A 65 -0.77 -6.61 -3.92
C VAL A 65 -0.13 -5.24 -3.87
N PHE A 66 -0.70 -4.33 -3.08
CA PHE A 66 -0.06 -3.05 -2.74
C PHE A 66 0.29 -3.05 -1.26
N VAL A 67 1.52 -2.68 -0.95
CA VAL A 67 1.97 -2.49 0.43
C VAL A 67 2.16 -1.00 0.64
N SER A 68 1.44 -0.45 1.62
CA SER A 68 1.50 0.97 1.99
C SER A 68 2.13 1.12 3.36
N ILE A 69 3.04 2.07 3.47
CA ILE A 69 3.74 2.39 4.73
C ILE A 69 3.47 3.85 5.05
N LYS A 70 2.98 4.11 6.26
CA LYS A 70 2.72 5.46 6.75
C LYS A 70 3.58 5.77 7.96
N LYS A 71 3.94 7.05 8.08
CA LYS A 71 4.68 7.59 9.21
C LYS A 71 4.03 8.92 9.59
N ASP A 72 3.65 9.06 10.86
CA ASP A 72 2.97 10.27 11.36
C ASP A 72 1.72 10.62 10.54
N GLY A 73 0.95 9.61 10.13
CA GLY A 73 -0.27 9.79 9.35
C GLY A 73 -0.06 10.10 7.87
N GLN A 74 1.18 10.21 7.41
CA GLN A 74 1.52 10.54 6.03
C GLN A 74 2.13 9.34 5.30
N LEU A 75 1.94 9.30 3.98
CA LEU A 75 2.54 8.26 3.15
C LEU A 75 4.07 8.33 3.24
N ARG A 76 4.70 7.19 3.52
CA ARG A 76 6.16 7.05 3.58
C ARG A 76 6.70 6.16 2.48
N GLY A 77 5.89 5.27 1.97
CA GLY A 77 6.20 4.41 0.83
C GLY A 77 4.98 3.58 0.44
N CYS A 78 4.81 3.35 -0.85
CA CYS A 78 3.74 2.51 -1.36
C CYS A 78 4.13 1.98 -2.73
N ILE A 79 4.27 0.66 -2.82
CA ILE A 79 4.54 -0.02 -4.09
C ILE A 79 3.64 -1.23 -4.19
N GLY A 80 3.26 -1.56 -5.41
CA GLY A 80 2.45 -2.75 -5.65
C GLY A 80 2.50 -3.24 -7.08
N THR A 81 1.84 -4.36 -7.27
CA THR A 81 1.64 -5.00 -8.55
C THR A 81 0.14 -5.15 -8.79
N PHE A 82 -0.34 -4.85 -9.98
CA PHE A 82 -1.77 -4.98 -10.28
C PHE A 82 -2.13 -6.39 -10.77
N GLN A 83 -1.13 -7.18 -11.16
CA GLN A 83 -1.27 -8.60 -11.49
C GLN A 83 -0.24 -9.40 -10.70
N PRO A 84 -0.52 -10.67 -10.39
CA PRO A 84 0.43 -11.47 -9.63
C PRO A 84 1.69 -11.74 -10.44
N THR A 85 2.84 -11.56 -9.81
CA THR A 85 4.17 -11.80 -10.37
C THR A 85 4.88 -12.98 -9.70
N THR A 86 4.30 -13.52 -8.62
CA THR A 86 4.87 -14.60 -7.83
C THR A 86 3.89 -15.75 -7.69
N ASP A 87 4.34 -16.84 -7.07
CA ASP A 87 3.54 -18.06 -6.91
C ASP A 87 2.40 -17.91 -5.89
N ASN A 88 2.48 -16.95 -4.97
CA ASN A 88 1.44 -16.74 -3.98
C ASN A 88 1.44 -15.31 -3.43
N ILE A 89 0.39 -14.96 -2.70
CA ILE A 89 0.21 -13.65 -2.10
C ILE A 89 1.32 -13.33 -1.10
N ALA A 90 1.77 -14.30 -0.31
CA ALA A 90 2.83 -14.09 0.68
C ALA A 90 4.14 -13.63 0.04
N LEU A 91 4.52 -14.20 -1.09
CA LEU A 91 5.70 -13.78 -1.86
C LEU A 91 5.48 -12.41 -2.51
N GLU A 92 4.27 -12.14 -2.98
CA GLU A 92 3.91 -10.84 -3.56
C GLU A 92 4.03 -9.73 -2.51
N ILE A 93 3.53 -9.97 -1.30
CA ILE A 93 3.67 -9.04 -0.16
C ILE A 93 5.15 -8.82 0.16
N ARG A 94 5.93 -9.89 0.23
CA ARG A 94 7.37 -9.80 0.53
C ARG A 94 8.10 -8.90 -0.45
N ASN A 95 7.93 -9.13 -1.73
CA ASN A 95 8.59 -8.34 -2.77
C ASN A 95 8.15 -6.88 -2.74
N ASN A 96 6.86 -6.64 -2.60
CA ASN A 96 6.30 -5.28 -2.61
C ASN A 96 6.61 -4.52 -1.31
N ALA A 97 6.69 -5.20 -0.18
CA ALA A 97 7.11 -4.61 1.09
C ALA A 97 8.55 -4.10 1.02
N ILE A 98 9.45 -4.89 0.45
CA ILE A 98 10.84 -4.47 0.23
C ILE A 98 10.88 -3.26 -0.69
N SER A 99 10.16 -3.32 -1.80
CA SER A 99 10.13 -2.21 -2.76
C SER A 99 9.51 -0.94 -2.17
N ALA A 100 8.44 -1.06 -1.41
CA ALA A 100 7.81 0.08 -0.75
C ALA A 100 8.73 0.75 0.27
N SER A 101 9.54 -0.04 0.97
CA SER A 101 10.43 0.46 2.02
C SER A 101 11.72 1.08 1.48
N THR A 102 12.23 0.62 0.35
CA THR A 102 13.58 0.99 -0.09
C THR A 102 13.69 1.41 -1.56
N ARG A 103 12.66 1.20 -2.37
CA ARG A 103 12.71 1.41 -3.83
C ARG A 103 11.58 2.27 -4.38
N ASP A 104 10.82 2.93 -3.52
CA ASP A 104 9.82 3.89 -3.98
C ASP A 104 10.55 5.17 -4.42
N PRO A 105 10.49 5.53 -5.73
CA PRO A 105 11.29 6.65 -6.25
C PRO A 105 10.88 8.01 -5.69
N ARG A 106 9.71 8.11 -5.07
CA ARG A 106 9.22 9.36 -4.47
C ARG A 106 9.86 9.65 -3.12
N PHE A 107 10.49 8.67 -2.49
CA PHE A 107 11.00 8.75 -1.12
C PHE A 107 12.40 8.18 -1.02
N SER A 108 13.17 8.66 -0.03
CA SER A 108 14.42 8.03 0.35
C SER A 108 14.15 6.67 1.02
N PRO A 109 15.08 5.72 0.95
CA PRO A 109 14.93 4.44 1.66
C PRO A 109 14.69 4.63 3.16
N ILE A 110 13.84 3.81 3.72
CA ILE A 110 13.57 3.80 5.16
C ILE A 110 14.81 3.36 5.92
N ILE A 111 15.09 4.03 7.03
CA ILE A 111 16.23 3.71 7.92
C ILE A 111 15.75 3.16 9.26
N ASN A 112 16.64 2.50 9.99
CA ASN A 112 16.31 1.80 11.24
C ASN A 112 15.54 2.65 12.26
N ILE A 113 15.92 3.90 12.43
CA ILE A 113 15.32 4.78 13.42
C ILE A 113 13.83 5.05 13.15
N GLU A 114 13.40 4.92 11.91
CA GLU A 114 12.00 5.13 11.52
C GLU A 114 11.09 3.96 11.88
N LEU A 115 11.62 2.73 11.94
CA LEU A 115 10.83 1.51 12.07
C LEU A 115 9.79 1.52 13.19
N PRO A 116 10.08 2.00 14.41
CA PRO A 116 9.09 2.03 15.49
C PRO A 116 7.89 2.94 15.23
N LYS A 117 7.99 3.84 14.25
CA LYS A 117 6.96 4.84 13.94
C LYS A 117 6.07 4.44 12.77
N LEU A 118 6.38 3.33 12.09
CA LEU A 118 5.71 2.96 10.86
C LEU A 118 4.44 2.15 11.08
N ILE A 119 3.42 2.45 10.27
CA ILE A 119 2.16 1.72 10.23
C ILE A 119 1.97 1.20 8.82
N TYR A 120 1.49 -0.03 8.70
CA TYR A 120 1.41 -0.74 7.42
C TYR A 120 -0.03 -1.08 7.07
N SER A 121 -0.32 -1.13 5.78
CA SER A 121 -1.54 -1.74 5.26
C SER A 121 -1.21 -2.52 4.00
N VAL A 122 -2.05 -3.52 3.71
CA VAL A 122 -1.88 -4.39 2.55
C VAL A 122 -3.19 -4.45 1.79
N ASP A 123 -3.16 -4.09 0.52
CA ASP A 123 -4.31 -4.18 -0.38
C ASP A 123 -4.14 -5.37 -1.30
N ILE A 124 -5.12 -6.28 -1.27
CA ILE A 124 -5.17 -7.43 -2.16
C ILE A 124 -6.14 -7.08 -3.29
N LEU A 125 -5.66 -7.12 -4.52
CA LEU A 125 -6.45 -6.76 -5.69
C LEU A 125 -7.22 -7.98 -6.21
N GLY A 126 -8.49 -7.74 -6.51
CA GLY A 126 -9.29 -8.71 -7.22
C GLY A 126 -8.94 -8.74 -8.71
N GLU A 127 -9.66 -9.57 -9.46
CA GLU A 127 -9.47 -9.70 -10.90
C GLU A 127 -9.71 -8.37 -11.59
N VAL A 128 -8.83 -8.04 -12.55
CA VAL A 128 -8.95 -6.86 -13.39
C VAL A 128 -9.83 -7.22 -14.59
N THR A 129 -10.94 -6.50 -14.74
CA THR A 129 -11.91 -6.73 -15.84
C THR A 129 -12.16 -5.43 -16.61
N PRO A 130 -12.45 -5.52 -17.93
CA PRO A 130 -12.85 -4.34 -18.69
C PRO A 130 -14.10 -3.69 -18.09
N ALA A 131 -14.16 -2.37 -18.16
CA ALA A 131 -15.27 -1.60 -17.61
C ALA A 131 -15.67 -0.45 -18.51
N THR A 132 -16.95 -0.09 -18.43
CA THR A 132 -17.45 1.16 -18.99
C THR A 132 -17.42 2.25 -17.93
N TYR A 133 -17.50 3.51 -18.36
CA TYR A 133 -17.56 4.65 -17.45
C TYR A 133 -18.68 4.48 -16.40
N GLU A 134 -19.83 4.00 -16.82
CA GLU A 134 -21.02 3.84 -15.97
C GLU A 134 -20.87 2.73 -14.92
N GLU A 135 -19.99 1.75 -15.16
CA GLU A 135 -19.73 0.67 -14.23
C GLU A 135 -18.77 1.05 -13.11
N LEU A 136 -18.04 2.16 -13.24
CA LEU A 136 -17.03 2.60 -12.28
C LEU A 136 -17.65 3.27 -11.06
N ASP A 137 -16.97 3.12 -9.93
CA ASP A 137 -17.34 3.74 -8.65
C ASP A 137 -16.07 3.91 -7.82
N PRO A 138 -15.60 5.14 -7.56
CA PRO A 138 -14.36 5.37 -6.84
C PRO A 138 -14.36 4.87 -5.39
N GLN A 139 -15.54 4.60 -4.81
CA GLN A 139 -15.64 4.05 -3.46
C GLN A 139 -15.59 2.52 -3.46
N LYS A 140 -15.87 1.90 -4.60
CA LYS A 140 -15.95 0.43 -4.71
C LYS A 140 -14.82 -0.16 -5.53
N TYR A 141 -14.46 0.47 -6.64
CA TYR A 141 -13.49 -0.06 -7.59
C TYR A 141 -12.28 0.84 -7.73
N GLY A 142 -11.11 0.22 -7.87
CA GLY A 142 -9.97 0.87 -8.48
C GLY A 142 -10.15 0.90 -10.00
N VAL A 143 -9.40 1.76 -10.66
CA VAL A 143 -9.43 1.92 -12.11
C VAL A 143 -8.05 1.74 -12.71
N ILE A 144 -7.98 1.12 -13.87
CA ILE A 144 -6.82 1.17 -14.75
C ILE A 144 -7.25 1.87 -16.02
N VAL A 145 -6.50 2.91 -16.38
CA VAL A 145 -6.67 3.65 -17.64
C VAL A 145 -5.50 3.28 -18.55
N LYS A 146 -5.80 2.82 -19.75
CA LYS A 146 -4.79 2.37 -20.70
C LYS A 146 -4.93 3.09 -22.02
N HIS A 147 -3.81 3.49 -22.60
CA HIS A 147 -3.70 3.99 -23.97
C HIS A 147 -2.41 3.45 -24.59
N HIS A 148 -2.53 2.49 -25.49
CA HIS A 148 -1.39 1.75 -26.06
C HIS A 148 -0.52 1.16 -24.92
N GLU A 149 0.77 1.53 -24.86
CA GLU A 149 1.69 1.04 -23.83
C GLU A 149 1.58 1.80 -22.49
N LYS A 150 0.89 2.94 -22.49
CA LYS A 150 0.72 3.73 -21.27
C LYS A 150 -0.40 3.16 -20.41
N ARG A 151 -0.16 3.08 -19.10
CA ARG A 151 -1.10 2.51 -18.14
C ARG A 151 -1.02 3.23 -16.81
N GLY A 152 -2.14 3.75 -16.34
CA GLY A 152 -2.25 4.39 -15.04
C GLY A 152 -3.24 3.67 -14.16
N LEU A 153 -2.91 3.50 -12.90
CA LEU A 153 -3.76 2.81 -11.92
C LEU A 153 -4.05 3.74 -10.75
N LEU A 154 -5.29 3.70 -10.25
CA LEU A 154 -5.66 4.35 -9.02
C LEU A 154 -6.52 3.42 -8.17
N LEU A 155 -6.18 3.31 -6.89
CA LEU A 155 -6.91 2.48 -5.93
C LEU A 155 -8.25 3.12 -5.57
N PRO A 156 -9.22 2.35 -5.06
CA PRO A 156 -10.48 2.90 -4.58
C PRO A 156 -10.32 3.54 -3.19
N ARG A 157 -11.32 4.29 -2.78
CA ARG A 157 -11.43 4.87 -1.43
C ARG A 157 -10.27 5.78 -1.05
N LEU A 158 -9.82 6.59 -2.00
CA LEU A 158 -8.80 7.61 -1.75
C LEU A 158 -9.45 8.92 -1.35
N ASP A 159 -8.88 9.59 -0.35
CA ASP A 159 -9.34 10.90 0.08
C ASP A 159 -9.22 11.92 -1.04
N GLY A 160 -10.26 12.72 -1.25
CA GLY A 160 -10.28 13.74 -2.27
C GLY A 160 -10.63 13.23 -3.67
N VAL A 161 -10.90 11.93 -3.83
CA VAL A 161 -11.33 11.34 -5.10
C VAL A 161 -12.77 10.85 -4.95
N ASP A 162 -13.72 11.70 -5.31
CA ASP A 162 -15.14 11.46 -5.07
C ASP A 162 -15.93 11.07 -6.32
N THR A 163 -15.42 11.39 -7.52
CA THR A 163 -16.12 11.14 -8.77
C THR A 163 -15.33 10.21 -9.69
N VAL A 164 -16.04 9.54 -10.59
CA VAL A 164 -15.43 8.68 -11.61
C VAL A 164 -14.50 9.50 -12.52
N SER A 165 -14.93 10.70 -12.89
CA SER A 165 -14.11 11.59 -13.75
C SER A 165 -12.79 11.96 -13.09
N GLU A 166 -12.80 12.29 -11.79
CA GLU A 166 -11.58 12.60 -11.03
C GLU A 166 -10.65 11.38 -10.96
N GLN A 167 -11.21 10.21 -10.71
CA GLN A 167 -10.44 8.97 -10.62
C GLN A 167 -9.74 8.64 -11.93
N ILE A 168 -10.46 8.72 -13.04
CA ILE A 168 -9.92 8.49 -14.39
C ILE A 168 -8.84 9.52 -14.72
N GLU A 169 -9.11 10.80 -14.45
CA GLU A 169 -8.18 11.89 -14.74
C GLU A 169 -6.86 11.73 -14.02
N ILE A 170 -6.91 11.39 -12.72
CA ILE A 170 -5.69 11.19 -11.92
C ILE A 170 -4.91 9.97 -12.43
N ALA A 171 -5.59 8.85 -12.68
CA ALA A 171 -4.95 7.65 -13.22
C ALA A 171 -4.29 7.91 -14.56
N ALA A 172 -4.98 8.61 -15.47
CA ALA A 172 -4.47 8.97 -16.79
C ALA A 172 -3.24 9.89 -16.68
N ARG A 173 -3.33 10.91 -15.84
CA ARG A 173 -2.23 11.86 -15.63
C ARG A 173 -0.95 11.18 -15.13
N LYS A 174 -1.10 10.22 -14.21
CA LYS A 174 0.04 9.43 -13.68
C LYS A 174 0.78 8.68 -14.78
N ALA A 175 0.09 8.30 -15.84
CA ALA A 175 0.66 7.56 -16.97
C ALA A 175 1.05 8.45 -18.16
N GLY A 176 0.82 9.75 -18.07
CA GLY A 176 1.05 10.66 -19.19
C GLY A 176 0.07 10.49 -20.32
N ILE A 177 -1.15 10.06 -20.03
CA ILE A 177 -2.24 9.94 -20.99
C ILE A 177 -3.03 11.26 -21.01
N TYR A 178 -3.22 11.82 -22.21
CA TYR A 178 -3.87 13.11 -22.39
C TYR A 178 -5.36 12.95 -22.74
N ASP A 179 -6.15 14.01 -22.54
CA ASP A 179 -7.60 14.01 -22.68
C ASP A 179 -8.11 13.67 -24.08
N ASP A 180 -7.31 13.94 -25.11
CA ASP A 180 -7.66 13.69 -26.52
C ASP A 180 -7.31 12.27 -26.99
N GLU A 181 -6.72 11.46 -26.12
CA GLU A 181 -6.33 10.10 -26.45
C GLU A 181 -7.48 9.12 -26.18
N ASP A 182 -7.62 8.11 -27.05
CA ASP A 182 -8.57 7.02 -26.82
C ASP A 182 -8.08 6.16 -25.66
N ILE A 183 -8.96 5.92 -24.69
CA ILE A 183 -8.61 5.15 -23.50
C ILE A 183 -9.44 3.88 -23.37
N GLU A 184 -8.81 2.85 -22.82
CA GLU A 184 -9.47 1.65 -22.34
C GLU A 184 -9.56 1.72 -20.82
N LEU A 185 -10.71 1.31 -20.29
CA LEU A 185 -10.97 1.33 -18.85
C LEU A 185 -11.09 -0.10 -18.31
N PHE A 186 -10.48 -0.32 -17.15
CA PHE A 186 -10.57 -1.58 -16.40
C PHE A 186 -10.91 -1.26 -14.95
N LYS A 187 -11.60 -2.18 -14.30
CA LYS A 187 -11.92 -2.06 -12.87
C LYS A 187 -11.40 -3.28 -12.10
N PHE A 188 -11.20 -3.09 -10.81
CA PHE A 188 -10.85 -4.15 -9.88
C PHE A 188 -11.32 -3.81 -8.47
N GLU A 189 -11.65 -4.84 -7.69
CA GLU A 189 -11.96 -4.66 -6.28
C GLU A 189 -10.69 -4.77 -5.45
N VAL A 190 -10.72 -4.21 -4.26
CA VAL A 190 -9.60 -4.24 -3.31
C VAL A 190 -10.11 -4.66 -1.94
N VAL A 191 -9.44 -5.65 -1.36
CA VAL A 191 -9.62 -5.99 0.06
C VAL A 191 -8.44 -5.40 0.82
N ARG A 192 -8.70 -4.43 1.68
CA ARG A 192 -7.66 -3.78 2.48
C ARG A 192 -7.51 -4.45 3.83
N HIS A 193 -6.28 -4.83 4.12
CA HIS A 193 -5.87 -5.39 5.41
C HIS A 193 -5.11 -4.34 6.21
N TYR A 194 -5.41 -4.31 7.50
CA TYR A 194 -4.78 -3.38 8.44
C TYR A 194 -4.00 -4.13 9.51
#